data_1d610b02b0cbfd91797b58104bafc78c
#
_entry.id   1d610b02b0cbfd91797b58104bafc78c
#
_cell.length_a   1.000
_cell.length_b   1.000
_cell.length_c   1.000
_cell.angle_alpha   90.00
_cell.angle_beta   90.00
_cell.angle_gamma   90.00
#
_symmetry.space_group_name_H-M   'P 1'
#
loop_
_entity.id
_entity.type
_entity.pdbx_description
1 polymer ?
#
loop_
_entity_poly.entity_id
_entity_poly.type
_entity_poly.pdbx_seq_one_letter_code
_entity_poly.pdbx_strand_id
1 'polypeptide(L)'
;NSDGENPIDFETMKNNPAEFYVGACDARTGQAVYFSKSCLSQDHYDIFKGSCALPVFCKPYLVRNIPCLDGGMSDPVPVLKAFEDGCDKVVLILTRPVNQKREQKKDVAPARLLARTYPKAAERLLDRYRAYNDGVEIAEEYQKIGKLLIVAPDDICGLSTLSKSHEKLQKMYDKGMKDAEKIGEFLGK
;
A
#
# COMPACT_ATOMS: atom_id res chain seq x y z
N ASN A 1 5.21 17.23 -8.27
CA ASN A 1 4.97 18.63 -8.69
C ASN A 1 5.26 18.79 -10.17
N SER A 2 4.64 19.78 -10.80
CA SER A 2 4.83 20.12 -12.22
C SER A 2 6.29 20.46 -12.57
N ASP A 3 7.06 20.96 -11.61
CA ASP A 3 8.48 21.30 -11.77
C ASP A 3 9.43 20.13 -11.44
N GLY A 4 8.93 18.94 -11.20
CA GLY A 4 9.75 17.76 -10.89
C GLY A 4 10.33 17.10 -12.13
N GLU A 5 11.38 16.26 -11.95
CA GLU A 5 11.97 15.46 -13.04
C GLU A 5 10.95 14.51 -13.70
N ASN A 6 9.97 14.02 -12.92
CA ASN A 6 8.90 13.13 -13.38
C ASN A 6 7.55 13.69 -12.90
N PRO A 7 7.00 14.71 -13.56
CA PRO A 7 5.74 15.31 -13.15
C PRO A 7 4.58 14.35 -13.37
N ILE A 8 3.60 14.41 -12.47
CA ILE A 8 2.32 13.72 -12.67
C ILE A 8 1.55 14.49 -13.74
N ASP A 9 1.12 13.80 -14.79
CA ASP A 9 0.12 14.33 -15.72
C ASP A 9 -1.25 14.35 -15.02
N PHE A 10 -1.50 15.44 -14.30
CA PHE A 10 -2.68 15.58 -13.47
C PHE A 10 -3.97 15.62 -14.30
N GLU A 11 -3.96 16.28 -15.45
CA GLU A 11 -5.16 16.36 -16.30
C GLU A 11 -5.53 14.99 -16.88
N THR A 12 -4.57 14.22 -17.36
CA THR A 12 -4.82 12.84 -17.80
C THR A 12 -5.33 11.98 -16.66
N MET A 13 -4.73 12.07 -15.47
CA MET A 13 -5.16 11.30 -14.29
C MET A 13 -6.58 11.69 -13.85
N LYS A 14 -6.89 12.98 -13.81
CA LYS A 14 -8.19 13.50 -13.40
C LYS A 14 -9.31 13.05 -14.36
N ASN A 15 -9.05 13.12 -15.67
CA ASN A 15 -10.01 12.80 -16.71
C ASN A 15 -10.11 11.30 -17.01
N ASN A 16 -9.21 10.47 -16.46
CA ASN A 16 -9.28 9.01 -16.60
C ASN A 16 -10.55 8.49 -15.93
N PRO A 17 -11.37 7.64 -16.59
CA PRO A 17 -12.58 7.07 -16.00
C PRO A 17 -12.31 6.09 -14.85
N ALA A 18 -11.09 5.54 -14.75
CA ALA A 18 -10.74 4.64 -13.65
C ALA A 18 -10.78 5.35 -12.30
N GLU A 19 -11.34 4.69 -11.30
CA GLU A 19 -11.25 5.14 -9.92
C GLU A 19 -9.82 4.93 -9.38
N PHE A 20 -9.42 5.83 -8.48
CA PHE A 20 -8.12 5.78 -7.84
C PHE A 20 -8.27 6.11 -6.36
N TYR A 21 -7.75 5.24 -5.49
CA TYR A 21 -7.79 5.40 -4.05
C TYR A 21 -6.40 5.29 -3.42
N VAL A 22 -6.17 6.09 -2.39
CA VAL A 22 -4.96 6.03 -1.55
C VAL A 22 -5.37 5.71 -0.12
N GLY A 23 -4.91 4.58 0.40
CA GLY A 23 -5.13 4.18 1.78
C GLY A 23 -4.16 4.88 2.73
N ALA A 24 -4.65 5.32 3.88
CA ALA A 24 -3.85 5.83 4.99
C ALA A 24 -4.44 5.34 6.32
N CYS A 25 -3.69 5.50 7.41
CA CYS A 25 -4.17 5.23 8.77
C CYS A 25 -4.47 6.57 9.47
N ASP A 26 -5.71 6.78 9.95
CA ASP A 26 -5.98 7.91 10.85
C ASP A 26 -5.25 7.66 12.18
N ALA A 27 -4.28 8.50 12.50
CA ALA A 27 -3.45 8.35 13.69
C ALA A 27 -4.26 8.40 15.01
N ARG A 28 -5.40 9.10 15.04
CA ARG A 28 -6.25 9.23 16.24
C ARG A 28 -7.04 7.97 16.53
N THR A 29 -7.57 7.32 15.48
CA THR A 29 -8.50 6.19 15.60
C THR A 29 -7.85 4.84 15.29
N GLY A 30 -6.70 4.84 14.58
CA GLY A 30 -6.08 3.64 14.03
C GLY A 30 -6.85 3.02 12.88
N GLN A 31 -7.93 3.64 12.39
CA GLN A 31 -8.74 3.12 11.30
C GLN A 31 -8.11 3.40 9.95
N ALA A 32 -8.37 2.51 8.98
CA ALA A 32 -8.05 2.78 7.59
C ALA A 32 -8.96 3.90 7.06
N VAL A 33 -8.38 4.83 6.31
CA VAL A 33 -9.09 5.85 5.55
C VAL A 33 -8.64 5.79 4.10
N TYR A 34 -9.59 5.93 3.17
CA TYR A 34 -9.31 5.89 1.75
C TYR A 34 -9.67 7.22 1.11
N PHE A 35 -8.69 7.82 0.46
CA PHE A 35 -8.84 9.07 -0.27
C PHE A 35 -8.94 8.78 -1.76
N SER A 36 -10.04 9.22 -2.39
CA SER A 36 -10.19 9.09 -3.84
C SER A 36 -9.41 10.17 -4.60
N LYS A 37 -9.30 10.01 -5.91
CA LYS A 37 -8.68 11.01 -6.79
C LYS A 37 -9.31 12.41 -6.68
N SER A 38 -10.56 12.53 -6.22
CA SER A 38 -11.21 13.82 -5.97
C SER A 38 -10.56 14.64 -4.84
N CYS A 39 -9.70 14.00 -4.04
CA CYS A 39 -8.90 14.66 -3.01
C CYS A 39 -7.60 15.30 -3.55
N LEU A 40 -7.31 15.12 -4.84
CA LEU A 40 -6.13 15.66 -5.51
C LEU A 40 -6.47 16.93 -6.28
N SER A 41 -5.51 17.83 -6.36
CA SER A 41 -5.50 18.96 -7.31
C SER A 41 -4.08 19.17 -7.80
N GLN A 42 -3.90 19.92 -8.88
CA GLN A 42 -2.59 20.19 -9.45
C GLN A 42 -1.61 20.65 -8.37
N ASP A 43 -0.49 19.95 -8.25
CA ASP A 43 0.58 20.17 -7.26
C ASP A 43 0.20 20.01 -5.78
N HIS A 44 -1.03 19.60 -5.48
CA HIS A 44 -1.52 19.29 -4.13
C HIS A 44 -1.78 17.79 -3.98
N TYR A 45 -0.70 17.06 -3.69
CA TYR A 45 -0.67 15.59 -3.62
C TYR A 45 -0.50 15.09 -2.17
N ASP A 46 -1.14 15.76 -1.22
CA ASP A 46 -0.96 15.52 0.23
C ASP A 46 -1.41 14.13 0.67
N ILE A 47 -2.35 13.52 -0.05
CA ILE A 47 -2.78 12.14 0.23
C ILE A 47 -1.62 11.14 0.13
N PHE A 48 -0.68 11.33 -0.81
CA PHE A 48 0.51 10.47 -0.92
C PHE A 48 1.47 10.67 0.26
N LYS A 49 1.64 11.92 0.71
CA LYS A 49 2.47 12.23 1.89
C LYS A 49 1.87 11.56 3.15
N GLY A 50 0.54 11.62 3.31
CA GLY A 50 -0.17 10.96 4.40
C GLY A 50 -0.02 9.44 4.36
N SER A 51 -0.21 8.84 3.18
CA SER A 51 -0.09 7.40 2.97
C SER A 51 1.32 6.84 3.15
N CYS A 52 2.35 7.68 2.96
CA CYS A 52 3.76 7.30 3.09
C CYS A 52 4.40 7.79 4.41
N ALA A 53 3.62 8.35 5.34
CA ALA A 53 4.13 8.86 6.60
C ALA A 53 4.46 7.70 7.57
N LEU A 54 5.68 7.19 7.48
CA LEU A 54 6.15 6.10 8.32
C LEU A 54 6.17 6.51 9.80
N PRO A 55 5.56 5.72 10.71
CA PRO A 55 5.54 6.02 12.13
C PRO A 55 6.98 6.12 12.67
N VAL A 56 7.19 7.05 13.62
CA VAL A 56 8.48 7.37 14.24
C VAL A 56 9.43 8.17 13.34
N PHE A 57 9.50 7.87 12.04
CA PHE A 57 10.35 8.62 11.10
C PHE A 57 9.68 9.93 10.65
N CYS A 58 8.36 9.93 10.56
CA CYS A 58 7.57 11.08 10.17
C CYS A 58 6.54 11.42 11.25
N LYS A 59 6.22 12.72 11.37
CA LYS A 59 5.00 13.14 12.05
C LYS A 59 3.79 12.76 11.18
N PRO A 60 2.61 12.48 11.80
CA PRO A 60 1.39 12.31 11.01
C PRO A 60 1.16 13.51 10.10
N TYR A 61 0.86 13.25 8.83
CA TYR A 61 0.61 14.30 7.85
C TYR A 61 -0.88 14.63 7.81
N LEU A 62 -1.23 15.92 7.87
CA LEU A 62 -2.62 16.34 7.85
C LEU A 62 -3.17 16.29 6.41
N VAL A 63 -4.14 15.41 6.19
CA VAL A 63 -4.92 15.34 4.96
C VAL A 63 -6.38 15.61 5.31
N ARG A 64 -6.95 16.70 4.82
CA ARG A 64 -8.34 17.10 5.13
C ARG A 64 -8.65 17.06 6.64
N ASN A 65 -7.77 17.60 7.46
CA ASN A 65 -7.85 17.61 8.93
C ASN A 65 -7.76 16.22 9.60
N ILE A 66 -7.40 15.17 8.88
CA ILE A 66 -7.11 13.85 9.43
C ILE A 66 -5.59 13.71 9.55
N PRO A 67 -5.04 13.48 10.74
CA PRO A 67 -3.62 13.16 10.90
C PRO A 67 -3.36 11.74 10.40
N CYS A 68 -2.76 11.62 9.21
CA CYS A 68 -2.53 10.36 8.51
C CYS A 68 -1.13 9.82 8.79
N LEU A 69 -1.06 8.53 8.96
CA LEU A 69 0.14 7.69 8.94
C LEU A 69 0.04 6.68 7.79
N ASP A 70 1.12 5.94 7.55
CA ASP A 70 1.23 4.91 6.50
C ASP A 70 0.02 3.95 6.51
N GLY A 71 -0.63 3.81 5.35
CA GLY A 71 -1.84 2.98 5.19
C GLY A 71 -1.62 1.50 5.50
N GLY A 72 -0.39 1.01 5.29
CA GLY A 72 -0.01 -0.36 5.64
C GLY A 72 -0.01 -0.65 7.15
N MET A 73 -0.34 0.32 8.01
CA MET A 73 -0.57 0.08 9.43
C MET A 73 -1.96 -0.51 9.70
N SER A 74 -2.98 -0.03 8.99
CA SER A 74 -4.39 -0.38 9.24
C SER A 74 -4.95 -1.34 8.20
N ASP A 75 -4.61 -1.19 6.93
CA ASP A 75 -5.01 -2.10 5.86
C ASP A 75 -3.86 -2.28 4.84
N PRO A 76 -2.93 -3.20 5.14
CA PRO A 76 -1.75 -3.44 4.31
C PRO A 76 -2.04 -4.23 3.02
N VAL A 77 -3.18 -4.91 2.93
CA VAL A 77 -3.60 -5.75 1.80
C VAL A 77 -5.10 -5.54 1.54
N PRO A 78 -5.49 -4.44 0.87
CA PRO A 78 -6.88 -3.97 0.80
C PRO A 78 -7.75 -4.75 -0.21
N VAL A 79 -7.67 -6.08 -0.19
CA VAL A 79 -8.43 -6.96 -1.11
C VAL A 79 -9.93 -6.88 -0.84
N LEU A 80 -10.32 -6.92 0.42
CA LEU A 80 -11.74 -6.84 0.79
C LEU A 80 -12.33 -5.50 0.36
N LYS A 81 -11.58 -4.40 0.56
CA LYS A 81 -12.01 -3.07 0.12
C LYS A 81 -12.28 -3.02 -1.39
N ALA A 82 -11.44 -3.66 -2.22
CA ALA A 82 -11.65 -3.71 -3.65
C ALA A 82 -12.95 -4.45 -4.03
N PHE A 83 -13.26 -5.56 -3.37
CA PHE A 83 -14.52 -6.28 -3.58
C PHE A 83 -15.73 -5.53 -3.03
N GLU A 84 -15.62 -4.85 -1.88
CA GLU A 84 -16.65 -3.97 -1.33
C GLU A 84 -16.98 -2.80 -2.26
N ASP A 85 -15.98 -2.29 -2.98
CA ASP A 85 -16.15 -1.25 -4.01
C ASP A 85 -16.74 -1.78 -5.33
N GLY A 86 -17.06 -3.08 -5.41
CA GLY A 86 -17.76 -3.68 -6.53
C GLY A 86 -16.86 -4.28 -7.62
N CYS A 87 -15.58 -4.52 -7.34
CA CYS A 87 -14.70 -5.20 -8.30
C CYS A 87 -15.09 -6.68 -8.43
N ASP A 88 -15.30 -7.15 -9.66
CA ASP A 88 -15.54 -8.58 -9.96
C ASP A 88 -14.25 -9.41 -9.93
N LYS A 89 -13.13 -8.79 -10.32
CA LYS A 89 -11.79 -9.37 -10.32
C LYS A 89 -10.79 -8.39 -9.72
N VAL A 90 -9.82 -8.91 -8.98
CA VAL A 90 -8.76 -8.11 -8.34
C VAL A 90 -7.38 -8.63 -8.76
N VAL A 91 -6.46 -7.73 -9.07
CA VAL A 91 -5.04 -8.04 -9.20
C VAL A 91 -4.33 -7.46 -7.98
N LEU A 92 -3.79 -8.32 -7.14
CA LEU A 92 -3.00 -7.92 -5.97
C LEU A 92 -1.51 -7.98 -6.33
N ILE A 93 -0.85 -6.82 -6.30
CA ILE A 93 0.61 -6.73 -6.54
C ILE A 93 1.32 -6.62 -5.19
N LEU A 94 2.15 -7.60 -4.87
CA LEU A 94 2.98 -7.63 -3.66
C LEU A 94 4.44 -7.33 -4.00
N THR A 95 5.13 -6.66 -3.08
CA THR A 95 6.56 -6.32 -3.19
C THR A 95 7.47 -7.33 -2.48
N ARG A 96 6.91 -8.46 -2.03
CA ARG A 96 7.61 -9.57 -1.37
C ARG A 96 6.96 -10.90 -1.71
N PRO A 97 7.68 -12.02 -1.55
CA PRO A 97 7.11 -13.36 -1.77
C PRO A 97 5.84 -13.59 -0.93
N VAL A 98 4.86 -14.29 -1.51
CA VAL A 98 3.58 -14.64 -0.86
C VAL A 98 3.81 -15.42 0.44
N ASN A 99 4.75 -16.37 0.43
CA ASN A 99 5.08 -17.22 1.58
C ASN A 99 5.89 -16.48 2.68
N GLN A 100 6.33 -15.24 2.45
CA GLN A 100 7.09 -14.46 3.42
C GLN A 100 6.14 -13.76 4.40
N LYS A 101 5.77 -14.44 5.47
CA LYS A 101 4.95 -13.87 6.53
C LYS A 101 5.65 -12.71 7.23
N ARG A 102 4.87 -11.72 7.69
CA ARG A 102 5.35 -10.64 8.55
C ARG A 102 5.43 -11.10 9.99
N GLU A 103 6.40 -10.52 10.73
CA GLU A 103 6.59 -10.72 12.16
C GLU A 103 6.36 -9.41 12.93
N GLN A 104 5.80 -9.52 14.12
CA GLN A 104 5.54 -8.37 15.01
C GLN A 104 6.81 -7.69 15.52
N LYS A 105 7.89 -8.46 15.68
CA LYS A 105 9.10 -8.06 16.40
C LYS A 105 9.65 -6.68 16.01
N LYS A 106 9.59 -6.35 14.72
CA LYS A 106 10.12 -5.08 14.19
C LYS A 106 9.25 -3.87 14.55
N ASP A 107 8.00 -4.08 14.90
CA ASP A 107 7.01 -3.02 15.13
C ASP A 107 6.87 -2.65 16.63
N VAL A 108 7.43 -3.46 17.54
CA VAL A 108 7.27 -3.26 19.01
C VAL A 108 7.88 -1.96 19.50
N ALA A 109 9.13 -1.67 19.14
CA ALA A 109 9.80 -0.44 19.61
C ALA A 109 9.17 0.83 18.99
N PRO A 110 8.89 0.89 17.67
CA PRO A 110 8.14 2.00 17.08
C PRO A 110 6.76 2.21 17.69
N ALA A 111 6.02 1.14 17.98
CA ALA A 111 4.68 1.24 18.57
C ALA A 111 4.73 1.81 20.00
N ARG A 112 5.71 1.44 20.82
CA ARG A 112 5.89 2.01 22.16
C ARG A 112 6.10 3.53 22.12
N LEU A 113 6.85 4.02 21.14
CA LEU A 113 7.07 5.45 20.98
C LEU A 113 5.82 6.16 20.50
N LEU A 114 5.13 5.58 19.51
CA LEU A 114 3.90 6.11 18.93
C LEU A 114 2.76 6.16 19.97
N ALA A 115 2.69 5.19 20.88
CA ALA A 115 1.64 5.07 21.90
C ALA A 115 1.53 6.28 22.83
N ARG A 116 2.62 7.04 22.98
CA ARG A 116 2.63 8.26 23.82
C ARG A 116 1.71 9.34 23.27
N THR A 117 1.52 9.40 21.96
CA THR A 117 0.73 10.46 21.31
C THR A 117 -0.49 9.89 20.58
N TYR A 118 -0.35 8.69 20.00
CA TYR A 118 -1.38 8.06 19.18
C TYR A 118 -1.55 6.59 19.58
N PRO A 119 -2.16 6.30 20.74
CA PRO A 119 -2.26 4.93 21.28
C PRO A 119 -3.00 3.98 20.32
N LYS A 120 -4.06 4.44 19.65
CA LYS A 120 -4.82 3.61 18.71
C LYS A 120 -4.03 3.25 17.46
N ALA A 121 -3.28 4.18 16.90
CA ALA A 121 -2.36 3.88 15.80
C ALA A 121 -1.23 2.93 16.24
N ALA A 122 -0.75 3.05 17.48
CA ALA A 122 0.24 2.14 18.03
C ALA A 122 -0.29 0.69 18.17
N GLU A 123 -1.54 0.51 18.62
CA GLU A 123 -2.22 -0.79 18.62
C GLU A 123 -2.24 -1.39 17.21
N ARG A 124 -2.62 -0.59 16.19
CA ARG A 124 -2.62 -1.05 14.79
C ARG A 124 -1.24 -1.40 14.28
N LEU A 125 -0.22 -0.63 14.64
CA LEU A 125 1.16 -0.95 14.27
C LEU A 125 1.62 -2.30 14.85
N LEU A 126 1.22 -2.63 16.07
CA LEU A 126 1.49 -3.93 16.69
C LEU A 126 0.75 -5.10 16.00
N ASP A 127 -0.45 -4.85 15.50
CA ASP A 127 -1.29 -5.87 14.85
C ASP A 127 -1.08 -5.95 13.33
N ARG A 128 -0.32 -5.04 12.73
CA ARG A 128 -0.17 -4.96 11.28
C ARG A 128 0.41 -6.25 10.65
N TYR A 129 1.20 -7.02 11.40
CA TYR A 129 1.71 -8.28 10.91
C TYR A 129 0.59 -9.30 10.69
N ARG A 130 -0.39 -9.35 11.60
CA ARG A 130 -1.59 -10.18 11.44
C ARG A 130 -2.42 -9.70 10.27
N ALA A 131 -2.79 -8.43 10.24
CA ALA A 131 -3.58 -7.85 9.15
C ALA A 131 -2.95 -8.11 7.77
N TYR A 132 -1.62 -8.04 7.65
CA TYR A 132 -0.92 -8.40 6.43
C TYR A 132 -1.04 -9.89 6.10
N ASN A 133 -0.75 -10.77 7.07
CA ASN A 133 -0.75 -12.22 6.85
C ASN A 133 -2.17 -12.72 6.52
N ASP A 134 -3.17 -12.26 7.27
CA ASP A 134 -4.58 -12.61 7.06
C ASP A 134 -5.07 -12.07 5.70
N GLY A 135 -4.68 -10.84 5.33
CA GLY A 135 -5.01 -10.27 4.02
C GLY A 135 -4.42 -11.06 2.85
N VAL A 136 -3.20 -11.59 3.00
CA VAL A 136 -2.60 -12.48 1.98
C VAL A 136 -3.33 -13.83 1.94
N GLU A 137 -3.68 -14.42 3.09
CA GLU A 137 -4.46 -15.67 3.14
C GLU A 137 -5.83 -15.50 2.47
N ILE A 138 -6.53 -14.40 2.73
CA ILE A 138 -7.78 -14.05 2.05
C ILE A 138 -7.55 -13.93 0.54
N ALA A 139 -6.48 -13.27 0.10
CA ALA A 139 -6.14 -13.16 -1.31
C ALA A 139 -5.91 -14.53 -1.97
N GLU A 140 -5.23 -15.46 -1.30
CA GLU A 140 -5.04 -16.82 -1.77
C GLU A 140 -6.37 -17.58 -1.93
N GLU A 141 -7.33 -17.39 -1.01
CA GLU A 141 -8.67 -17.98 -1.13
C GLU A 141 -9.42 -17.44 -2.36
N TYR A 142 -9.39 -16.13 -2.58
CA TYR A 142 -10.00 -15.54 -3.77
C TYR A 142 -9.29 -15.94 -5.06
N GLN A 143 -7.98 -16.18 -5.01
CA GLN A 143 -7.22 -16.71 -6.16
C GLN A 143 -7.65 -18.13 -6.51
N LYS A 144 -7.88 -19.02 -5.53
CA LYS A 144 -8.35 -20.39 -5.75
C LYS A 144 -9.69 -20.46 -6.52
N ILE A 145 -10.55 -19.49 -6.30
CA ILE A 145 -11.85 -19.41 -6.99
C ILE A 145 -11.83 -18.53 -8.26
N GLY A 146 -10.63 -18.12 -8.71
CA GLY A 146 -10.44 -17.36 -9.96
C GLY A 146 -10.89 -15.90 -9.93
N LYS A 147 -11.16 -15.34 -8.76
CA LYS A 147 -11.56 -13.94 -8.58
C LYS A 147 -10.39 -12.99 -8.32
N LEU A 148 -9.23 -13.53 -8.00
CA LEU A 148 -8.05 -12.71 -7.72
C LEU A 148 -6.80 -13.35 -8.35
N LEU A 149 -5.89 -12.50 -8.83
CA LEU A 149 -4.54 -12.87 -9.23
C LEU A 149 -3.55 -12.20 -8.30
N ILE A 150 -2.69 -13.00 -7.64
CA ILE A 150 -1.54 -12.47 -6.90
C ILE A 150 -0.34 -12.40 -7.85
N VAL A 151 0.20 -11.20 -8.00
CA VAL A 151 1.48 -10.94 -8.67
C VAL A 151 2.51 -10.60 -7.59
N ALA A 152 3.44 -11.50 -7.36
CA ALA A 152 4.43 -11.38 -6.30
C ALA A 152 5.78 -11.92 -6.77
N PRO A 153 6.90 -11.31 -6.35
CA PRO A 153 8.22 -11.85 -6.67
C PRO A 153 8.46 -13.15 -5.91
N ASP A 154 9.30 -14.03 -6.46
CA ASP A 154 9.79 -15.24 -5.78
C ASP A 154 10.87 -14.91 -4.73
N ASP A 155 11.62 -13.81 -4.92
CA ASP A 155 12.55 -13.24 -3.94
C ASP A 155 12.64 -11.71 -4.08
N ILE A 156 13.23 -11.06 -3.09
CA ILE A 156 13.38 -9.58 -3.04
C ILE A 156 14.74 -9.08 -3.54
N CYS A 157 15.52 -9.89 -4.21
CA CYS A 157 16.86 -9.54 -4.74
C CYS A 157 17.79 -8.92 -3.67
N GLY A 158 17.63 -9.29 -2.40
CA GLY A 158 18.36 -8.71 -1.27
C GLY A 158 18.08 -7.21 -1.04
N LEU A 159 16.91 -6.73 -1.46
CA LEU A 159 16.44 -5.37 -1.18
C LEU A 159 15.89 -5.27 0.25
N SER A 160 15.99 -4.09 0.82
CA SER A 160 15.31 -3.66 2.04
C SER A 160 14.53 -2.37 1.76
N THR A 161 13.66 -1.95 2.69
CA THR A 161 12.82 -0.76 2.54
C THR A 161 13.60 0.53 2.19
N LEU A 162 14.87 0.61 2.59
CA LEU A 162 15.72 1.78 2.35
C LEU A 162 16.90 1.50 1.41
N SER A 163 16.83 0.42 0.62
CA SER A 163 17.87 0.07 -0.34
C SER A 163 17.98 1.12 -1.44
N LYS A 164 19.24 1.49 -1.77
CA LYS A 164 19.57 2.46 -2.83
C LYS A 164 20.41 1.85 -3.96
N SER A 165 20.60 0.52 -3.97
CA SER A 165 21.38 -0.17 -5.01
C SER A 165 20.60 -0.17 -6.31
N HIS A 166 21.09 0.60 -7.30
CA HIS A 166 20.49 0.68 -8.63
C HIS A 166 20.38 -0.70 -9.28
N GLU A 167 21.43 -1.52 -9.21
CA GLU A 167 21.43 -2.88 -9.76
C GLU A 167 20.32 -3.77 -9.20
N LYS A 168 20.15 -3.75 -7.87
CA LYS A 168 19.09 -4.54 -7.20
C LYS A 168 17.69 -4.02 -7.53
N LEU A 169 17.54 -2.70 -7.61
CA LEU A 169 16.28 -2.07 -8.01
C LEU A 169 15.92 -2.42 -9.45
N GLN A 170 16.91 -2.39 -10.36
CA GLN A 170 16.70 -2.77 -11.76
C GLN A 170 16.28 -4.24 -11.87
N LYS A 171 16.99 -5.15 -11.18
CA LYS A 171 16.59 -6.58 -11.14
C LYS A 171 15.15 -6.79 -10.67
N MET A 172 14.74 -6.03 -9.62
CA MET A 172 13.37 -6.13 -9.12
C MET A 172 12.35 -5.57 -10.10
N TYR A 173 12.70 -4.48 -10.80
CA TYR A 173 11.88 -3.92 -11.88
C TYR A 173 11.66 -4.92 -13.01
N ASP A 174 12.75 -5.49 -13.54
CA ASP A 174 12.69 -6.47 -14.64
C ASP A 174 11.86 -7.71 -14.25
N LYS A 175 12.00 -8.16 -13.01
CA LYS A 175 11.21 -9.23 -12.44
C LYS A 175 9.72 -8.87 -12.37
N GLY A 176 9.39 -7.68 -11.90
CA GLY A 176 8.02 -7.18 -11.84
C GLY A 176 7.37 -7.08 -13.22
N MET A 177 8.11 -6.62 -14.23
CA MET A 177 7.64 -6.58 -15.62
C MET A 177 7.30 -7.97 -16.15
N LYS A 178 8.16 -8.97 -15.91
CA LYS A 178 7.92 -10.36 -16.28
C LYS A 178 6.71 -10.98 -15.55
N ASP A 179 6.62 -10.75 -14.24
CA ASP A 179 5.51 -11.30 -13.43
C ASP A 179 4.16 -10.69 -13.83
N ALA A 180 4.15 -9.44 -14.34
CA ALA A 180 2.96 -8.75 -14.81
C ALA A 180 2.36 -9.29 -16.10
N GLU A 181 3.10 -10.09 -16.91
CA GLU A 181 2.60 -10.69 -18.14
C GLU A 181 1.33 -11.54 -17.92
N LYS A 182 1.20 -12.16 -16.76
CA LYS A 182 0.02 -12.96 -16.35
C LYS A 182 -1.27 -12.15 -16.19
N ILE A 183 -1.16 -10.82 -16.04
CA ILE A 183 -2.33 -9.96 -15.80
C ILE A 183 -3.25 -9.94 -17.03
N GLY A 184 -2.68 -9.87 -18.23
CA GLY A 184 -3.45 -9.86 -19.47
C GLY A 184 -4.34 -11.12 -19.61
N GLU A 185 -3.76 -12.29 -19.42
CA GLU A 185 -4.49 -13.56 -19.45
C GLU A 185 -5.60 -13.62 -18.40
N PHE A 186 -5.30 -13.22 -17.16
CA PHE A 186 -6.28 -13.22 -16.06
C PHE A 186 -7.47 -12.30 -16.34
N LEU A 187 -7.24 -11.15 -16.98
CA LEU A 187 -8.29 -10.20 -17.35
C LEU A 187 -9.00 -10.54 -18.66
N GLY A 188 -8.55 -11.55 -19.40
CA GLY A 188 -9.13 -11.94 -20.68
C GLY A 188 -8.80 -11.00 -21.84
N LYS A 189 -7.61 -10.41 -21.79
CA LYS A 189 -7.08 -9.48 -22.81
C LYS A 189 -5.92 -10.12 -23.57
#